data_9495a627f96548007a699504126ada99
#
_entry.id   9495a627f96548007a699504126ada99
#
_cell.length_a   1.000
_cell.length_b   1.000
_cell.length_c   1.000
_cell.angle_alpha   90.00
_cell.angle_beta   90.00
_cell.angle_gamma   90.00
#
_symmetry.space_group_name_H-M   'P 1'
#
loop_
_entity.id
_entity.type
_entity.pdbx_description
1 polymer ?
#
loop_
_entity_poly.entity_id
_entity_poly.type
_entity_poly.pdbx_seq_one_letter_code
_entity_poly.pdbx_strand_id
1 'polypeptide(L)'
;MNTQNLTINRPSFSADWGDYISFAKHLRDRADADGTDLLLVDTGDRIEGNAIYDSSKPRGKFTYEIAKEQSIDLICSGNHELYKAESADGEFYHTVPDFKGNYLASNLDIINPDNGHRQPLAQRYKKFKTKNQGIRILAFGFIFDFTGNDDNTFVIPVEDTVKQGWFKDALQDSNLDLILVYGHVDIRSVEYALLFSTIRSAHPDTPIQFFGGHSPTSAITRSLTQKSGRYMETLGFMSIDGLRTSAKPQKSELTFSRRYLDNNLFSMYHHSKKNNTTFPTKLGQNVTSAIGDARKSLGLGHRYGCAPRNLWVSRRPYPHKESIFTWLDTQVLPQSISPSAHGKKALVITNTGGVRFDIFKGPFTKDTKFLVSPFTSGIRYIKNVPYKAASRLLRLLNNEGPILEAMRKGNTYLQPPEHVAANYRPDIYASHEVHGYATHDQTPLSTGDNGSLFPGYTTHDDAGSDGDDTLHSVIPFYAVPNCVQAAVGFDTGNETETPDVVDVMYNEFIQKWILLGLEFLGESYSSDDTHSYAEGKSFTDIITDWVSEHWDVEGEECS
;
A
#
# COMPACT_ATOMS: atom_id res chain seq x y z
N MET A 1 -8.23 -2.03 0.48
CA MET A 1 -8.23 -2.09 1.97
C MET A 1 -7.02 -2.92 2.39
N ASN A 2 -6.05 -2.35 3.03
CA ASN A 2 -4.91 -3.15 3.49
C ASN A 2 -5.27 -3.82 4.83
N THR A 3 -5.19 -5.14 4.91
CA THR A 3 -5.62 -5.94 6.08
C THR A 3 -4.69 -5.85 7.29
N GLN A 4 -3.73 -4.93 7.32
CA GLN A 4 -2.78 -4.80 8.43
C GLN A 4 -3.46 -4.56 9.78
N ASN A 5 -4.67 -4.00 9.80
CA ASN A 5 -5.46 -3.87 11.02
C ASN A 5 -6.12 -5.17 11.51
N LEU A 6 -5.97 -6.28 10.81
CA LEU A 6 -6.38 -7.58 11.36
C LEU A 6 -5.66 -7.91 12.68
N THR A 7 -4.52 -7.26 12.95
CA THR A 7 -3.60 -7.67 14.01
C THR A 7 -3.22 -6.60 15.02
N ILE A 8 -3.51 -5.31 14.79
CA ILE A 8 -2.95 -4.23 15.63
C ILE A 8 -4.01 -3.61 16.52
N ASN A 9 -3.87 -3.87 17.81
CA ASN A 9 -4.60 -3.19 18.85
C ASN A 9 -3.86 -1.92 19.26
N ARG A 10 -3.98 -0.84 18.48
CA ARG A 10 -3.46 0.49 18.86
C ARG A 10 -4.59 1.31 19.47
N PRO A 11 -4.35 2.11 20.53
CA PRO A 11 -5.39 2.94 21.14
C PRO A 11 -6.11 3.87 20.14
N SER A 12 -5.38 4.40 19.15
CA SER A 12 -5.94 5.27 18.11
C SER A 12 -6.69 4.53 17.00
N PHE A 13 -6.43 3.21 16.84
CA PHE A 13 -7.04 2.33 15.85
C PHE A 13 -7.49 1.06 16.58
N SER A 14 -8.50 1.21 17.44
CA SER A 14 -8.93 0.17 18.35
C SER A 14 -9.85 -0.88 17.73
N ALA A 15 -10.30 -0.67 16.50
CA ALA A 15 -11.21 -1.56 15.81
C ALA A 15 -10.47 -2.63 15.00
N ASP A 16 -10.98 -3.86 15.02
CA ASP A 16 -10.51 -4.96 14.19
C ASP A 16 -11.45 -5.22 13.00
N TRP A 17 -11.19 -6.29 12.23
CA TRP A 17 -12.03 -6.66 11.09
C TRP A 17 -13.44 -7.08 11.49
N GLY A 18 -13.62 -7.71 12.65
CA GLY A 18 -14.94 -8.06 13.18
C GLY A 18 -15.75 -6.83 13.60
N ASP A 19 -15.07 -5.80 14.10
CA ASP A 19 -15.71 -4.51 14.39
C ASP A 19 -16.13 -3.81 13.09
N TYR A 20 -15.29 -3.86 12.05
CA TYR A 20 -15.64 -3.34 10.73
C TYR A 20 -16.85 -4.05 10.13
N ILE A 21 -16.94 -5.38 10.25
CA ILE A 21 -18.13 -6.15 9.84
C ILE A 21 -19.38 -5.70 10.60
N SER A 22 -19.28 -5.52 11.92
CA SER A 22 -20.38 -5.03 12.74
C SER A 22 -20.82 -3.62 12.31
N PHE A 23 -19.85 -2.74 12.06
CA PHE A 23 -20.10 -1.38 11.59
C PHE A 23 -20.82 -1.36 10.24
N ALA A 24 -20.28 -2.08 9.25
CA ALA A 24 -20.87 -2.17 7.92
C ALA A 24 -22.33 -2.69 7.97
N LYS A 25 -22.56 -3.73 8.80
CA LYS A 25 -23.93 -4.24 8.99
C LYS A 25 -24.87 -3.18 9.55
N HIS A 26 -24.49 -2.45 10.58
CA HIS A 26 -25.35 -1.39 11.14
C HIS A 26 -25.64 -0.27 10.15
N LEU A 27 -24.66 0.11 9.34
CA LEU A 27 -24.88 1.11 8.30
C LEU A 27 -25.81 0.59 7.20
N ARG A 28 -25.69 -0.68 6.79
CA ARG A 28 -26.60 -1.30 5.83
C ARG A 28 -28.02 -1.41 6.37
N ASP A 29 -28.18 -1.88 7.61
CA ASP A 29 -29.49 -1.97 8.25
C ASP A 29 -30.18 -0.59 8.30
N ARG A 30 -29.40 0.46 8.55
CA ARG A 30 -29.92 1.82 8.56
C ARG A 30 -30.27 2.29 7.15
N ALA A 31 -29.41 2.06 6.16
CA ALA A 31 -29.70 2.40 4.77
C ALA A 31 -30.98 1.68 4.30
N ASP A 32 -31.13 0.40 4.61
CA ASP A 32 -32.36 -0.36 4.29
C ASP A 32 -33.60 0.24 4.97
N ALA A 33 -33.50 0.64 6.24
CA ALA A 33 -34.60 1.26 6.96
C ALA A 33 -34.98 2.64 6.39
N ASP A 34 -34.00 3.39 5.93
CA ASP A 34 -34.19 4.71 5.33
C ASP A 34 -34.57 4.61 3.82
N GLY A 35 -34.62 3.40 3.24
CA GLY A 35 -34.89 3.16 1.83
C GLY A 35 -33.80 3.70 0.89
N THR A 36 -32.57 3.85 1.38
CA THR A 36 -31.38 4.23 0.63
C THR A 36 -30.48 3.02 0.35
N ASP A 37 -29.51 3.17 -0.54
CA ASP A 37 -28.56 2.11 -0.84
C ASP A 37 -27.18 2.41 -0.23
N LEU A 38 -26.50 1.38 0.25
CA LEU A 38 -25.12 1.44 0.69
C LEU A 38 -24.31 0.34 -0.01
N LEU A 39 -23.25 0.73 -0.68
CA LEU A 39 -22.29 -0.18 -1.32
C LEU A 39 -20.95 -0.13 -0.57
N LEU A 40 -20.37 -1.30 -0.29
CA LEU A 40 -19.00 -1.45 0.16
C LEU A 40 -18.10 -1.70 -1.04
N VAL A 41 -17.05 -0.86 -1.16
CA VAL A 41 -16.05 -0.94 -2.24
C VAL A 41 -14.68 -1.21 -1.65
N ASP A 42 -14.01 -2.23 -2.16
CA ASP A 42 -12.63 -2.58 -1.79
C ASP A 42 -11.73 -2.39 -3.01
N THR A 43 -10.67 -1.62 -2.85
CA THR A 43 -9.76 -1.23 -3.92
C THR A 43 -8.45 -2.01 -3.95
N GLY A 44 -8.39 -3.18 -3.30
CA GLY A 44 -7.21 -4.06 -3.33
C GLY A 44 -6.18 -3.80 -2.23
N ASP A 45 -5.04 -4.48 -2.30
CA ASP A 45 -3.98 -4.52 -1.30
C ASP A 45 -4.45 -5.06 0.05
N ARG A 46 -5.01 -6.24 0.04
CA ARG A 46 -5.51 -6.93 1.24
C ARG A 46 -4.47 -7.79 1.92
N ILE A 47 -3.42 -8.14 1.22
CA ILE A 47 -2.38 -9.07 1.67
C ILE A 47 -1.04 -8.35 1.82
N GLU A 48 -0.09 -9.06 2.41
CA GLU A 48 1.24 -8.59 2.82
C GLU A 48 1.22 -7.47 3.88
N GLY A 49 2.21 -7.45 4.73
CA GLY A 49 2.32 -6.47 5.82
C GLY A 49 1.43 -6.75 7.02
N ASN A 50 0.85 -7.94 7.11
CA ASN A 50 0.24 -8.41 8.35
C ASN A 50 0.70 -9.84 8.68
N ALA A 51 0.98 -10.07 9.95
CA ALA A 51 1.53 -11.34 10.39
C ALA A 51 0.58 -12.53 10.22
N ILE A 52 -0.73 -12.32 10.15
CA ILE A 52 -1.70 -13.39 9.91
C ILE A 52 -1.55 -13.94 8.48
N TYR A 53 -1.32 -13.06 7.50
CA TYR A 53 -1.04 -13.48 6.13
C TYR A 53 0.38 -14.06 6.02
N ASP A 54 1.38 -13.26 6.40
CA ASP A 54 2.78 -13.50 6.07
C ASP A 54 3.41 -14.67 6.84
N SER A 55 2.95 -14.97 8.06
CA SER A 55 3.47 -16.08 8.87
C SER A 55 2.66 -17.38 8.75
N SER A 56 1.54 -17.37 8.06
CA SER A 56 0.74 -18.59 7.85
C SER A 56 1.34 -19.50 6.78
N LYS A 57 1.09 -20.81 6.90
CA LYS A 57 1.48 -21.84 5.92
C LYS A 57 0.28 -22.74 5.59
N PRO A 58 -0.22 -22.74 4.34
CA PRO A 58 0.14 -21.84 3.24
C PRO A 58 -0.16 -20.37 3.59
N ARG A 59 0.49 -19.43 2.89
CA ARG A 59 0.25 -18.01 3.07
C ARG A 59 -1.22 -17.68 2.84
N GLY A 60 -1.74 -16.75 3.61
CA GLY A 60 -3.14 -16.34 3.50
C GLY A 60 -4.17 -17.31 4.10
N LYS A 61 -3.76 -18.49 4.61
CA LYS A 61 -4.66 -19.50 5.19
C LYS A 61 -5.78 -18.95 6.06
N PHE A 62 -5.47 -18.00 6.92
CA PHE A 62 -6.47 -17.38 7.80
C PHE A 62 -7.05 -16.10 7.19
N THR A 63 -6.28 -15.39 6.39
CA THR A 63 -6.69 -14.08 5.83
C THR A 63 -7.86 -14.22 4.88
N TYR A 64 -7.84 -15.19 3.97
CA TYR A 64 -8.95 -15.44 3.05
C TYR A 64 -10.23 -15.81 3.81
N GLU A 65 -10.13 -16.69 4.81
CA GLU A 65 -11.27 -17.10 5.63
C GLU A 65 -11.88 -15.94 6.45
N ILE A 66 -11.05 -15.01 6.91
CA ILE A 66 -11.50 -13.83 7.65
C ILE A 66 -12.08 -12.78 6.70
N ALA A 67 -11.42 -12.53 5.57
CA ALA A 67 -11.82 -11.48 4.64
C ALA A 67 -13.19 -11.75 4.00
N LYS A 68 -13.50 -13.00 3.66
CA LYS A 68 -14.77 -13.39 3.04
C LYS A 68 -16.01 -13.15 3.88
N GLU A 69 -15.85 -13.04 5.21
CA GLU A 69 -16.96 -12.76 6.11
C GLU A 69 -17.52 -11.33 5.97
N GLN A 70 -16.78 -10.44 5.31
CA GLN A 70 -17.28 -9.11 4.98
C GLN A 70 -18.03 -9.13 3.65
N SER A 71 -19.28 -8.70 3.68
CA SER A 71 -20.09 -8.56 2.47
C SER A 71 -19.64 -7.33 1.67
N ILE A 72 -18.73 -7.52 0.72
CA ILE A 72 -18.22 -6.48 -0.17
C ILE A 72 -19.01 -6.55 -1.49
N ASP A 73 -19.50 -5.40 -1.98
CA ASP A 73 -20.32 -5.33 -3.20
C ASP A 73 -19.47 -5.21 -4.47
N LEU A 74 -18.32 -4.55 -4.34
CA LEU A 74 -17.37 -4.32 -5.42
C LEU A 74 -15.95 -4.44 -4.89
N ILE A 75 -15.14 -5.30 -5.49
CA ILE A 75 -13.78 -5.63 -5.05
C ILE A 75 -12.86 -5.82 -6.26
N CYS A 76 -11.59 -5.43 -6.16
CA CYS A 76 -10.57 -5.66 -7.18
C CYS A 76 -9.22 -6.02 -6.56
N SER A 77 -8.21 -6.29 -7.40
CA SER A 77 -6.83 -6.54 -6.99
C SER A 77 -6.07 -5.23 -6.73
N GLY A 78 -5.10 -5.27 -5.83
CA GLY A 78 -3.98 -4.34 -5.76
C GLY A 78 -2.69 -4.98 -6.27
N ASN A 79 -1.57 -4.28 -6.12
CA ASN A 79 -0.27 -4.78 -6.57
C ASN A 79 0.34 -5.81 -5.60
N HIS A 80 -0.01 -5.77 -4.31
CA HIS A 80 0.46 -6.76 -3.34
C HIS A 80 -0.09 -8.16 -3.64
N GLU A 81 -1.27 -8.27 -4.19
CA GLU A 81 -1.84 -9.53 -4.66
C GLU A 81 -1.05 -10.12 -5.84
N LEU A 82 -0.21 -9.34 -6.55
CA LEU A 82 0.41 -9.73 -7.82
C LEU A 82 1.94 -9.88 -7.76
N TYR A 83 2.61 -9.53 -6.67
CA TYR A 83 4.07 -9.61 -6.57
C TYR A 83 4.61 -11.04 -6.64
N LYS A 84 3.80 -12.04 -6.35
CA LYS A 84 4.18 -13.46 -6.34
C LYS A 84 3.11 -14.32 -6.97
N ALA A 85 3.53 -15.34 -7.71
CA ALA A 85 2.62 -16.31 -8.30
C ALA A 85 1.67 -16.92 -7.26
N GLU A 86 2.20 -17.31 -6.08
CA GLU A 86 1.39 -17.86 -4.97
C GLU A 86 0.26 -16.92 -4.54
N SER A 87 0.53 -15.61 -4.48
CA SER A 87 -0.47 -14.61 -4.09
C SER A 87 -1.55 -14.45 -5.15
N ALA A 88 -1.16 -14.40 -6.42
CA ALA A 88 -2.09 -14.30 -7.54
C ALA A 88 -2.97 -15.56 -7.68
N ASP A 89 -2.37 -16.73 -7.48
CA ASP A 89 -3.10 -18.00 -7.43
C ASP A 89 -4.07 -18.04 -6.23
N GLY A 90 -3.69 -17.45 -5.10
CA GLY A 90 -4.55 -17.27 -3.94
C GLY A 90 -5.77 -16.39 -4.23
N GLU A 91 -5.61 -15.30 -4.99
CA GLU A 91 -6.75 -14.52 -5.48
C GLU A 91 -7.67 -15.36 -6.37
N PHE A 92 -7.09 -16.11 -7.30
CA PHE A 92 -7.84 -16.95 -8.23
C PHE A 92 -8.64 -18.06 -7.53
N TYR A 93 -8.04 -18.75 -6.55
CA TYR A 93 -8.67 -19.89 -5.89
C TYR A 93 -9.58 -19.53 -4.72
N HIS A 94 -9.35 -18.37 -4.07
CA HIS A 94 -10.08 -17.98 -2.86
C HIS A 94 -10.88 -16.70 -3.07
N THR A 95 -10.23 -15.55 -3.26
CA THR A 95 -10.93 -14.26 -3.24
C THR A 95 -11.93 -14.11 -4.39
N VAL A 96 -11.56 -14.50 -5.61
CA VAL A 96 -12.45 -14.40 -6.78
C VAL A 96 -13.70 -15.28 -6.61
N PRO A 97 -13.61 -16.57 -6.19
CA PRO A 97 -14.78 -17.39 -5.92
C PRO A 97 -15.65 -16.89 -4.75
N ASP A 98 -15.03 -16.46 -3.65
CA ASP A 98 -15.74 -15.97 -2.46
C ASP A 98 -16.55 -14.70 -2.76
N PHE A 99 -16.02 -13.83 -3.63
CA PHE A 99 -16.70 -12.62 -4.10
C PHE A 99 -17.20 -12.73 -5.54
N LYS A 100 -17.63 -13.92 -5.95
CA LYS A 100 -18.12 -14.20 -7.30
C LYS A 100 -19.20 -13.20 -7.74
N GLY A 101 -18.96 -12.54 -8.88
CA GLY A 101 -19.87 -11.52 -9.42
C GLY A 101 -19.68 -10.13 -8.80
N ASN A 102 -18.83 -9.98 -7.77
CA ASN A 102 -18.45 -8.72 -7.15
C ASN A 102 -16.98 -8.37 -7.41
N TYR A 103 -16.14 -9.38 -7.66
CA TYR A 103 -14.75 -9.18 -8.02
C TYR A 103 -14.66 -8.76 -9.50
N LEU A 104 -14.04 -7.60 -9.77
CA LEU A 104 -13.81 -7.11 -11.13
C LEU A 104 -12.32 -6.99 -11.42
N ALA A 105 -11.93 -7.42 -12.62
CA ALA A 105 -10.56 -7.37 -13.14
C ALA A 105 -10.58 -6.75 -14.55
N SER A 106 -10.81 -5.44 -14.63
CA SER A 106 -11.02 -4.77 -15.92
C SER A 106 -9.77 -4.81 -16.81
N ASN A 107 -8.57 -4.72 -16.22
CA ASN A 107 -7.31 -4.73 -16.96
C ASN A 107 -6.31 -5.76 -16.43
N LEU A 108 -6.77 -6.84 -15.81
CA LEU A 108 -5.91 -7.86 -15.22
C LEU A 108 -6.27 -9.26 -15.73
N ASP A 109 -5.29 -9.96 -16.30
CA ASP A 109 -5.35 -11.36 -16.68
C ASP A 109 -4.45 -12.22 -15.80
N ILE A 110 -4.73 -13.50 -15.77
CA ILE A 110 -3.93 -14.54 -15.11
C ILE A 110 -3.71 -15.73 -16.05
N ILE A 111 -2.58 -16.41 -15.88
CA ILE A 111 -2.44 -17.78 -16.39
C ILE A 111 -3.25 -18.65 -15.43
N ASN A 112 -4.35 -19.24 -15.92
CA ASN A 112 -5.18 -20.12 -15.13
C ASN A 112 -4.32 -21.28 -14.60
N PRO A 113 -4.17 -21.43 -13.26
CA PRO A 113 -3.28 -22.44 -12.69
C PRO A 113 -3.68 -23.89 -13.00
N ASP A 114 -4.97 -24.14 -13.36
CA ASP A 114 -5.47 -25.49 -13.64
C ASP A 114 -5.17 -25.96 -15.07
N ASN A 115 -5.08 -25.03 -16.04
CA ASN A 115 -4.98 -25.39 -17.46
C ASN A 115 -3.88 -24.65 -18.24
N GLY A 116 -3.18 -23.69 -17.63
CA GLY A 116 -2.09 -22.93 -18.23
C GLY A 116 -2.51 -21.89 -19.28
N HIS A 117 -3.81 -21.63 -19.47
CA HIS A 117 -4.28 -20.65 -20.44
C HIS A 117 -4.44 -19.25 -19.82
N ARG A 118 -4.03 -18.23 -20.55
CA ARG A 118 -4.27 -16.85 -20.18
C ARG A 118 -5.76 -16.51 -20.28
N GLN A 119 -6.31 -15.95 -19.22
CA GLN A 119 -7.70 -15.51 -19.14
C GLN A 119 -7.82 -14.29 -18.22
N PRO A 120 -8.94 -13.52 -18.26
CA PRO A 120 -9.23 -12.54 -17.22
C PRO A 120 -9.22 -13.18 -15.83
N LEU A 121 -8.61 -12.52 -14.83
CA LEU A 121 -8.65 -13.01 -13.45
C LEU A 121 -10.08 -13.12 -12.93
N ALA A 122 -10.92 -12.14 -13.27
CA ALA A 122 -12.36 -12.12 -12.99
C ALA A 122 -13.12 -11.39 -14.11
N GLN A 123 -14.41 -11.17 -13.93
CA GLN A 123 -15.19 -10.42 -14.93
C GLN A 123 -14.66 -9.00 -15.12
N ARG A 124 -14.72 -8.50 -16.38
CA ARG A 124 -14.18 -7.18 -16.75
C ARG A 124 -14.97 -6.01 -16.19
N TYR A 125 -16.29 -6.17 -16.08
CA TYR A 125 -17.22 -5.15 -15.59
C TYR A 125 -18.48 -5.79 -15.05
N LYS A 126 -19.28 -4.99 -14.32
CA LYS A 126 -20.56 -5.43 -13.77
C LYS A 126 -21.64 -4.39 -14.08
N LYS A 127 -22.79 -4.86 -14.56
CA LYS A 127 -24.03 -4.07 -14.62
C LYS A 127 -25.02 -4.61 -13.60
N PHE A 128 -25.55 -3.74 -12.75
CA PHE A 128 -26.50 -4.15 -11.71
C PHE A 128 -27.44 -3.01 -11.33
N LYS A 129 -28.47 -3.36 -10.57
CA LYS A 129 -29.37 -2.39 -9.94
C LYS A 129 -29.21 -2.49 -8.42
N THR A 130 -29.23 -1.34 -7.77
CA THR A 130 -29.23 -1.31 -6.30
C THR A 130 -30.56 -1.80 -5.74
N LYS A 131 -30.50 -2.30 -4.49
CA LYS A 131 -31.60 -3.02 -3.85
C LYS A 131 -32.82 -2.14 -3.56
N ASN A 132 -32.60 -0.98 -2.95
CA ASN A 132 -33.67 -0.16 -2.39
C ASN A 132 -34.14 0.90 -3.39
N GLN A 133 -33.25 1.59 -4.05
CA GLN A 133 -33.56 2.71 -4.94
C GLN A 133 -33.62 2.32 -6.42
N GLY A 134 -33.08 1.13 -6.77
CA GLY A 134 -33.10 0.62 -8.15
C GLY A 134 -32.20 1.40 -9.10
N ILE A 135 -31.13 2.01 -8.59
CA ILE A 135 -30.14 2.76 -9.36
C ILE A 135 -29.38 1.79 -10.26
N ARG A 136 -29.32 2.08 -11.56
CA ARG A 136 -28.65 1.25 -12.56
C ARG A 136 -27.19 1.68 -12.66
N ILE A 137 -26.30 0.76 -12.27
CA ILE A 137 -24.87 1.03 -12.17
C ILE A 137 -24.10 0.18 -13.16
N LEU A 138 -23.15 0.82 -13.84
CA LEU A 138 -22.06 0.18 -14.57
C LEU A 138 -20.78 0.35 -13.74
N ALA A 139 -20.14 -0.75 -13.33
CA ALA A 139 -18.95 -0.71 -12.50
C ALA A 139 -17.75 -1.33 -13.21
N PHE A 140 -16.56 -0.73 -13.02
CA PHE A 140 -15.27 -1.19 -13.49
C PHE A 140 -14.27 -1.25 -12.33
N GLY A 141 -13.42 -2.31 -12.28
CA GLY A 141 -12.37 -2.50 -11.28
C GLY A 141 -10.98 -2.52 -11.94
N PHE A 142 -10.15 -1.52 -11.69
CA PHE A 142 -8.85 -1.35 -12.33
C PHE A 142 -7.67 -1.52 -11.36
N ILE A 143 -6.52 -1.90 -11.88
CA ILE A 143 -5.22 -1.67 -11.27
C ILE A 143 -4.44 -0.68 -12.15
N PHE A 144 -3.58 0.15 -11.54
CA PHE A 144 -2.69 1.05 -12.29
C PHE A 144 -1.77 0.26 -13.24
N ASP A 145 -1.09 0.94 -14.16
CA ASP A 145 -0.21 0.31 -15.14
C ASP A 145 1.04 -0.32 -14.46
N PHE A 146 0.78 -1.32 -13.64
CA PHE A 146 1.74 -2.01 -12.79
C PHE A 146 2.58 -2.99 -13.60
N THR A 147 3.90 -2.98 -13.40
CA THR A 147 4.87 -3.81 -14.14
C THR A 147 5.75 -4.69 -13.23
N GLY A 148 5.47 -4.69 -11.92
CA GLY A 148 6.19 -5.51 -10.93
C GLY A 148 5.48 -6.82 -10.56
N ASN A 149 4.50 -7.22 -11.35
CA ASN A 149 3.75 -8.46 -11.17
C ASN A 149 4.56 -9.69 -11.58
N ASP A 150 4.24 -10.83 -10.97
CA ASP A 150 4.83 -12.13 -11.33
C ASP A 150 4.38 -12.59 -12.73
N ASP A 151 5.16 -13.47 -13.35
CA ASP A 151 4.98 -13.96 -14.71
C ASP A 151 3.64 -14.68 -14.96
N ASN A 152 2.93 -15.10 -13.90
CA ASN A 152 1.61 -15.74 -14.03
C ASN A 152 0.47 -14.72 -14.18
N THR A 153 0.73 -13.41 -14.12
CA THR A 153 -0.27 -12.36 -14.29
C THR A 153 0.11 -11.34 -15.37
N PHE A 154 -0.88 -10.66 -15.94
CA PHE A 154 -0.69 -9.66 -16.98
C PHE A 154 -1.57 -8.44 -16.70
N VAL A 155 -0.95 -7.34 -16.35
CA VAL A 155 -1.62 -6.04 -16.27
C VAL A 155 -1.64 -5.43 -17.67
N ILE A 156 -2.85 -5.19 -18.19
CA ILE A 156 -3.05 -4.55 -19.48
C ILE A 156 -3.06 -3.04 -19.24
N PRO A 157 -2.18 -2.25 -19.89
CA PRO A 157 -2.20 -0.80 -19.73
C PRO A 157 -3.61 -0.22 -19.94
N VAL A 158 -3.97 0.76 -19.13
CA VAL A 158 -5.29 1.38 -19.19
C VAL A 158 -5.55 1.97 -20.57
N GLU A 159 -4.51 2.55 -21.20
CA GLU A 159 -4.59 3.06 -22.57
C GLU A 159 -5.02 1.99 -23.59
N ASP A 160 -4.55 0.77 -23.43
CA ASP A 160 -4.92 -0.35 -24.32
C ASP A 160 -6.26 -0.96 -23.94
N THR A 161 -6.58 -0.96 -22.65
CA THR A 161 -7.86 -1.47 -22.14
C THR A 161 -9.05 -0.67 -22.68
N VAL A 162 -8.96 0.66 -22.72
CA VAL A 162 -10.05 1.51 -23.23
C VAL A 162 -10.28 1.37 -24.75
N LYS A 163 -9.32 0.81 -25.48
CA LYS A 163 -9.43 0.51 -26.92
C LYS A 163 -10.14 -0.81 -27.20
N GLN A 164 -10.24 -1.71 -26.20
CA GLN A 164 -10.83 -3.05 -26.37
C GLN A 164 -12.33 -3.00 -26.66
N GLY A 165 -12.81 -3.96 -27.46
CA GLY A 165 -14.22 -4.07 -27.85
C GLY A 165 -15.15 -4.14 -26.66
N TRP A 166 -14.86 -5.03 -25.69
CA TRP A 166 -15.71 -5.21 -24.51
C TRP A 166 -15.90 -3.92 -23.69
N PHE A 167 -14.87 -3.05 -23.60
CA PHE A 167 -14.97 -1.78 -22.88
C PHE A 167 -15.89 -0.80 -23.62
N LYS A 168 -15.71 -0.68 -24.93
CA LYS A 168 -16.57 0.14 -25.79
C LYS A 168 -18.01 -0.35 -25.77
N ASP A 169 -18.22 -1.67 -25.84
CA ASP A 169 -19.56 -2.28 -25.81
C ASP A 169 -20.24 -2.06 -24.44
N ALA A 170 -19.47 -2.13 -23.33
CA ALA A 170 -20.02 -1.83 -22.02
C ALA A 170 -20.54 -0.38 -21.90
N LEU A 171 -19.88 0.57 -22.57
CA LEU A 171 -20.26 1.98 -22.60
C LEU A 171 -21.38 2.32 -23.59
N GLN A 172 -21.86 1.40 -24.42
CA GLN A 172 -22.98 1.66 -25.33
C GLN A 172 -24.34 1.74 -24.61
N ASP A 173 -24.42 1.27 -23.38
CA ASP A 173 -25.65 1.26 -22.61
C ASP A 173 -26.03 2.67 -22.13
N SER A 174 -26.95 3.32 -22.82
CA SER A 174 -27.44 4.65 -22.43
C SER A 174 -28.38 4.66 -21.23
N ASN A 175 -28.76 3.48 -20.70
CA ASN A 175 -29.74 3.36 -19.63
C ASN A 175 -29.09 3.19 -18.25
N LEU A 176 -28.13 4.05 -17.96
CA LEU A 176 -27.38 4.07 -16.70
C LEU A 176 -27.74 5.30 -15.87
N ASP A 177 -27.71 5.14 -14.56
CA ASP A 177 -27.93 6.21 -13.58
C ASP A 177 -26.63 6.65 -12.90
N LEU A 178 -25.60 5.76 -12.89
CA LEU A 178 -24.30 6.01 -12.32
C LEU A 178 -23.26 5.09 -12.98
N ILE A 179 -22.07 5.62 -13.22
CA ILE A 179 -20.89 4.81 -13.58
C ILE A 179 -19.92 4.87 -12.40
N LEU A 180 -19.52 3.69 -11.90
CA LEU A 180 -18.51 3.53 -10.85
C LEU A 180 -17.20 3.03 -11.43
N VAL A 181 -16.13 3.75 -11.21
CA VAL A 181 -14.77 3.31 -11.50
C VAL A 181 -14.04 3.21 -10.17
N TYR A 182 -13.62 2.03 -9.81
CA TYR A 182 -12.83 1.83 -8.60
C TYR A 182 -11.58 1.04 -8.92
N GLY A 183 -10.57 1.19 -8.10
CA GLY A 183 -9.34 0.47 -8.39
C GLY A 183 -8.19 0.79 -7.46
N HIS A 184 -7.17 -0.04 -7.60
CA HIS A 184 -5.89 0.22 -6.98
C HIS A 184 -5.07 1.15 -7.86
N VAL A 185 -5.52 2.40 -7.95
CA VAL A 185 -5.02 3.46 -8.85
C VAL A 185 -5.04 4.77 -8.07
N ASP A 186 -3.97 5.55 -8.18
CA ASP A 186 -3.97 6.90 -7.59
C ASP A 186 -5.03 7.77 -8.29
N ILE A 187 -5.82 8.48 -7.51
CA ILE A 187 -6.93 9.30 -8.02
C ILE A 187 -6.48 10.47 -8.90
N ARG A 188 -5.21 10.85 -8.84
CA ARG A 188 -4.60 11.91 -9.66
C ARG A 188 -3.78 11.36 -10.82
N SER A 189 -3.81 10.06 -11.06
CA SER A 189 -3.02 9.42 -12.09
C SER A 189 -3.53 9.74 -13.50
N VAL A 190 -2.64 9.57 -14.47
CA VAL A 190 -2.97 9.72 -15.90
C VAL A 190 -3.97 8.66 -16.35
N GLU A 191 -3.94 7.47 -15.74
CA GLU A 191 -4.88 6.37 -16.00
C GLU A 191 -6.31 6.78 -15.66
N TYR A 192 -6.53 7.37 -14.49
CA TYR A 192 -7.87 7.84 -14.12
C TYR A 192 -8.32 9.05 -14.92
N ALA A 193 -7.42 9.94 -15.28
CA ALA A 193 -7.73 11.05 -16.19
C ALA A 193 -8.16 10.53 -17.57
N LEU A 194 -7.49 9.51 -18.11
CA LEU A 194 -7.83 8.86 -19.37
C LEU A 194 -9.18 8.14 -19.29
N LEU A 195 -9.42 7.37 -18.24
CA LEU A 195 -10.72 6.70 -18.00
C LEU A 195 -11.85 7.71 -17.91
N PHE A 196 -11.65 8.79 -17.14
CA PHE A 196 -12.65 9.86 -17.03
C PHE A 196 -12.97 10.47 -18.40
N SER A 197 -11.96 10.88 -19.17
CA SER A 197 -12.19 11.51 -20.49
C SER A 197 -12.87 10.56 -21.47
N THR A 198 -12.49 9.29 -21.48
CA THR A 198 -13.07 8.26 -22.35
C THR A 198 -14.54 7.99 -21.99
N ILE A 199 -14.83 7.77 -20.70
CA ILE A 199 -16.19 7.51 -20.23
C ILE A 199 -17.06 8.75 -20.41
N ARG A 200 -16.57 9.95 -20.11
CA ARG A 200 -17.31 11.21 -20.27
C ARG A 200 -17.65 11.49 -21.73
N SER A 201 -16.78 11.12 -22.66
CA SER A 201 -17.07 11.24 -24.10
C SER A 201 -18.22 10.33 -24.54
N ALA A 202 -18.36 9.15 -23.96
CA ALA A 202 -19.45 8.23 -24.25
C ALA A 202 -20.74 8.57 -23.46
N HIS A 203 -20.60 9.12 -22.26
CA HIS A 203 -21.69 9.45 -21.33
C HIS A 203 -21.57 10.90 -20.84
N PRO A 204 -21.93 11.89 -21.64
CA PRO A 204 -21.78 13.32 -21.30
C PRO A 204 -22.46 13.73 -20.00
N ASP A 205 -23.62 13.16 -19.69
CA ASP A 205 -24.48 13.59 -18.59
C ASP A 205 -24.59 12.56 -17.44
N THR A 206 -24.17 11.32 -17.66
CA THR A 206 -24.23 10.29 -16.60
C THR A 206 -23.23 10.61 -15.50
N PRO A 207 -23.64 10.62 -14.23
CA PRO A 207 -22.73 10.76 -13.09
C PRO A 207 -21.64 9.67 -13.10
N ILE A 208 -20.39 10.07 -12.79
CA ILE A 208 -19.26 9.15 -12.69
C ILE A 208 -18.62 9.34 -11.33
N GLN A 209 -18.44 8.25 -10.59
CA GLN A 209 -17.75 8.24 -9.29
C GLN A 209 -16.50 7.39 -9.39
N PHE A 210 -15.38 7.94 -8.93
CA PHE A 210 -14.10 7.24 -8.81
C PHE A 210 -13.77 6.94 -7.35
N PHE A 211 -13.26 5.73 -7.10
CA PHE A 211 -12.64 5.33 -5.84
C PHE A 211 -11.22 4.86 -6.12
N GLY A 212 -10.23 5.46 -5.47
CA GLY A 212 -8.82 5.17 -5.65
C GLY A 212 -8.19 4.41 -4.50
N GLY A 213 -7.05 3.79 -4.77
CA GLY A 213 -6.15 3.14 -3.82
C GLY A 213 -4.69 3.52 -4.10
N HIS A 214 -3.74 2.68 -3.66
CA HIS A 214 -2.30 2.71 -3.92
C HIS A 214 -1.50 3.85 -3.28
N SER A 215 -1.94 5.08 -3.31
CA SER A 215 -1.20 6.23 -2.78
C SER A 215 -1.75 6.66 -1.41
N PRO A 216 -0.91 7.03 -0.43
CA PRO A 216 -1.36 7.31 0.94
C PRO A 216 -1.98 8.69 1.14
N THR A 217 -2.00 9.56 0.15
CA THR A 217 -2.53 10.91 0.31
C THR A 217 -4.04 10.95 0.12
N SER A 218 -4.75 11.42 1.14
CA SER A 218 -6.11 11.93 1.02
C SER A 218 -6.07 13.23 0.22
N ALA A 219 -6.12 13.13 -1.11
CA ALA A 219 -6.10 14.29 -1.97
C ALA A 219 -7.52 14.74 -2.28
N ILE A 220 -7.80 15.96 -1.90
CA ILE A 220 -9.04 16.66 -2.10
C ILE A 220 -9.10 17.19 -3.53
N THR A 221 -9.91 16.57 -4.36
CA THR A 221 -10.47 17.24 -5.52
C THR A 221 -11.97 17.21 -5.41
N ARG A 222 -12.59 18.39 -5.50
CA ARG A 222 -14.04 18.55 -5.35
C ARG A 222 -14.78 17.57 -6.26
N SER A 223 -15.66 16.78 -5.66
CA SER A 223 -16.85 16.15 -6.19
C SER A 223 -16.82 14.81 -6.92
N LEU A 224 -15.70 14.19 -7.29
CA LEU A 224 -15.74 12.95 -8.09
C LEU A 224 -14.78 11.84 -7.66
N THR A 225 -13.99 12.03 -6.61
CA THR A 225 -12.98 11.04 -6.20
C THR A 225 -12.89 10.88 -4.71
N GLN A 226 -12.73 9.64 -4.24
CA GLN A 226 -12.48 9.33 -2.84
C GLN A 226 -11.43 8.24 -2.69
N LYS A 227 -10.64 8.34 -1.62
CA LYS A 227 -9.62 7.40 -1.24
C LYS A 227 -9.66 7.17 0.27
N SER A 228 -9.66 5.93 0.70
CA SER A 228 -9.50 5.58 2.12
C SER A 228 -8.03 5.67 2.54
N GLY A 229 -7.77 5.82 3.85
CA GLY A 229 -6.43 5.73 4.42
C GLY A 229 -5.80 4.35 4.19
N ARG A 230 -4.44 4.29 4.21
CA ARG A 230 -3.73 3.01 4.14
C ARG A 230 -4.00 2.20 5.39
N TYR A 231 -3.81 0.88 5.30
CA TYR A 231 -3.91 -0.01 6.46
C TYR A 231 -5.23 0.11 7.23
N MET A 232 -6.29 0.58 6.57
CA MET A 232 -7.59 0.87 7.19
C MET A 232 -7.50 1.89 8.36
N GLU A 233 -6.56 2.82 8.33
CA GLU A 233 -6.51 3.91 9.32
C GLU A 233 -7.79 4.73 9.27
N THR A 234 -8.34 4.94 8.07
CA THR A 234 -9.63 5.59 7.86
C THR A 234 -10.50 4.81 6.87
N LEU A 235 -11.80 4.85 7.08
CA LEU A 235 -12.81 4.37 6.13
C LEU A 235 -13.35 5.56 5.36
N GLY A 236 -13.17 5.56 4.05
CA GLY A 236 -13.76 6.59 3.20
C GLY A 236 -15.28 6.38 3.04
N PHE A 237 -16.07 7.39 3.33
CA PHE A 237 -17.52 7.41 3.09
C PHE A 237 -17.87 8.49 2.08
N MET A 238 -18.65 8.13 1.06
CA MET A 238 -19.16 9.05 0.04
C MET A 238 -20.67 8.90 -0.05
N SER A 239 -21.40 10.02 -0.12
CA SER A 239 -22.82 10.01 -0.46
C SER A 239 -23.08 10.85 -1.71
N ILE A 240 -24.02 10.38 -2.53
CA ILE A 240 -24.52 11.07 -3.72
C ILE A 240 -26.02 11.21 -3.56
N ASP A 241 -26.51 12.44 -3.44
CA ASP A 241 -27.94 12.72 -3.42
C ASP A 241 -28.42 13.30 -4.76
N GLY A 242 -29.62 12.93 -5.14
CA GLY A 242 -30.27 13.43 -6.34
C GLY A 242 -30.13 12.54 -7.58
N LEU A 243 -29.51 11.35 -7.46
CA LEU A 243 -29.50 10.36 -8.55
C LEU A 243 -30.92 9.97 -8.95
N ARG A 244 -31.11 9.61 -10.22
CA ARG A 244 -32.36 8.98 -10.68
C ARG A 244 -32.57 7.66 -9.97
N THR A 245 -33.75 7.44 -9.48
CA THR A 245 -34.17 6.19 -8.82
C THR A 245 -35.39 5.62 -9.51
N SER A 246 -35.82 4.41 -9.12
CA SER A 246 -37.06 3.81 -9.64
C SER A 246 -38.29 4.68 -9.37
N ALA A 247 -38.25 5.51 -8.32
CA ALA A 247 -39.38 6.33 -7.87
C ALA A 247 -39.26 7.82 -8.23
N LYS A 248 -38.06 8.31 -8.55
CA LYS A 248 -37.82 9.76 -8.76
C LYS A 248 -36.87 10.01 -9.92
N PRO A 249 -37.12 11.06 -10.75
CA PRO A 249 -36.17 11.51 -11.77
C PRO A 249 -34.89 12.06 -11.13
N GLN A 250 -33.82 12.14 -11.91
CA GLN A 250 -32.59 12.78 -11.47
C GLN A 250 -32.86 14.28 -11.20
N LYS A 251 -32.28 14.81 -10.13
CA LYS A 251 -32.27 16.24 -9.86
C LYS A 251 -31.38 16.97 -10.88
N SER A 252 -31.66 18.22 -11.12
CA SER A 252 -30.84 19.07 -11.99
C SER A 252 -29.42 19.27 -11.43
N GLU A 253 -29.28 19.23 -10.10
CA GLU A 253 -28.03 19.35 -9.40
C GLU A 253 -27.88 18.17 -8.44
N LEU A 254 -26.74 17.45 -8.54
CA LEU A 254 -26.37 16.38 -7.64
C LEU A 254 -25.56 16.95 -6.48
N THR A 255 -25.82 16.45 -5.29
CA THR A 255 -25.05 16.81 -4.11
C THR A 255 -24.15 15.64 -3.73
N PHE A 256 -22.85 15.95 -3.62
CA PHE A 256 -21.84 14.99 -3.16
C PHE A 256 -21.37 15.42 -1.77
N SER A 257 -21.27 14.46 -0.87
CA SER A 257 -20.57 14.67 0.39
C SER A 257 -19.71 13.47 0.71
N ARG A 258 -18.58 13.73 1.35
CA ARG A 258 -17.61 12.70 1.72
C ARG A 258 -17.25 12.85 3.18
N ARG A 259 -16.77 11.76 3.77
CA ARG A 259 -16.23 11.76 5.11
C ARG A 259 -15.17 10.68 5.26
N TYR A 260 -14.15 10.96 6.02
CA TYR A 260 -13.17 9.99 6.45
C TYR A 260 -13.48 9.62 7.90
N LEU A 261 -13.76 8.35 8.12
CA LEU A 261 -14.14 7.81 9.42
C LEU A 261 -12.93 7.13 10.03
N ASP A 262 -12.50 7.53 11.20
CA ASP A 262 -11.44 6.87 11.93
C ASP A 262 -11.78 5.41 12.21
N ASN A 263 -10.85 4.50 11.94
CA ASN A 263 -11.05 3.08 12.22
C ASN A 263 -10.84 2.77 13.70
N ASN A 264 -11.67 3.35 14.55
CA ASN A 264 -11.70 3.08 15.97
C ASN A 264 -13.14 2.89 16.47
N LEU A 265 -13.27 2.24 17.62
CA LEU A 265 -14.58 1.94 18.19
C LEU A 265 -15.39 3.18 18.53
N PHE A 266 -14.74 4.29 18.89
CA PHE A 266 -15.46 5.53 19.22
C PHE A 266 -16.18 6.08 17.98
N SER A 267 -15.47 6.24 16.86
CA SER A 267 -16.04 6.67 15.58
C SER A 267 -17.11 5.69 15.09
N MET A 268 -16.84 4.38 15.16
CA MET A 268 -17.81 3.37 14.75
C MET A 268 -19.09 3.41 15.59
N TYR A 269 -19.00 3.59 16.92
CA TYR A 269 -20.18 3.75 17.78
C TYR A 269 -20.96 5.03 17.44
N HIS A 270 -20.25 6.14 17.24
CA HIS A 270 -20.87 7.42 16.91
C HIS A 270 -21.67 7.33 15.59
N HIS A 271 -21.03 6.86 14.53
CA HIS A 271 -21.65 6.82 13.20
C HIS A 271 -22.73 5.74 13.06
N SER A 272 -22.61 4.62 13.77
CA SER A 272 -23.66 3.59 13.81
C SER A 272 -24.80 3.91 14.78
N LYS A 273 -24.64 4.94 15.62
CA LYS A 273 -25.56 5.25 16.75
C LYS A 273 -25.72 4.06 17.72
N LYS A 274 -24.62 3.36 17.98
CA LYS A 274 -24.54 2.22 18.89
C LYS A 274 -23.62 2.55 20.08
N ASN A 275 -23.52 1.62 21.01
CA ASN A 275 -22.59 1.66 22.12
C ASN A 275 -21.89 0.30 22.29
N ASN A 276 -21.03 0.18 23.27
CA ASN A 276 -20.25 -1.04 23.52
C ASN A 276 -21.09 -2.33 23.71
N THR A 277 -22.36 -2.22 24.09
CA THR A 277 -23.27 -3.38 24.27
C THR A 277 -24.12 -3.67 23.04
N THR A 278 -24.45 -2.66 22.24
CA THR A 278 -25.37 -2.79 21.09
C THR A 278 -24.66 -2.80 19.73
N PHE A 279 -23.37 -2.50 19.72
CA PHE A 279 -22.56 -2.46 18.50
C PHE A 279 -22.09 -3.85 18.05
N PRO A 280 -21.55 -4.72 18.93
CA PRO A 280 -21.00 -5.99 18.45
C PRO A 280 -22.10 -6.88 17.87
N THR A 281 -21.98 -7.25 16.62
CA THR A 281 -22.85 -8.26 15.99
C THR A 281 -22.30 -9.66 16.25
N LYS A 282 -23.15 -10.69 16.15
CA LYS A 282 -22.70 -12.08 16.31
C LYS A 282 -21.63 -12.47 15.32
N LEU A 283 -21.78 -12.06 14.06
CA LEU A 283 -20.78 -12.31 13.01
C LEU A 283 -19.47 -11.59 13.33
N GLY A 284 -19.52 -10.30 13.67
CA GLY A 284 -18.33 -9.53 14.03
C GLY A 284 -17.57 -10.15 15.20
N GLN A 285 -18.27 -10.54 16.28
CA GLN A 285 -17.66 -11.22 17.43
C GLN A 285 -16.99 -12.55 17.03
N ASN A 286 -17.62 -13.34 16.16
CA ASN A 286 -17.03 -14.58 15.67
C ASN A 286 -15.73 -14.32 14.91
N VAL A 287 -15.69 -13.27 14.08
CA VAL A 287 -14.50 -12.90 13.31
C VAL A 287 -13.39 -12.36 14.22
N THR A 288 -13.70 -11.49 15.19
CA THR A 288 -12.74 -11.05 16.22
C THR A 288 -12.15 -12.26 16.97
N SER A 289 -12.98 -13.25 17.32
CA SER A 289 -12.51 -14.49 17.94
C SER A 289 -11.58 -15.28 17.01
N ALA A 290 -11.95 -15.43 15.73
CA ALA A 290 -11.15 -16.13 14.74
C ALA A 290 -9.78 -15.44 14.53
N ILE A 291 -9.73 -14.11 14.53
CA ILE A 291 -8.48 -13.33 14.50
C ILE A 291 -7.63 -13.67 15.75
N GLY A 292 -8.23 -13.67 16.94
CA GLY A 292 -7.55 -14.02 18.17
C GLY A 292 -6.96 -15.44 18.15
N ASP A 293 -7.72 -16.40 17.66
CA ASP A 293 -7.29 -17.80 17.51
C ASP A 293 -6.16 -17.96 16.47
N ALA A 294 -6.26 -17.27 15.33
CA ALA A 294 -5.20 -17.24 14.32
C ALA A 294 -3.91 -16.65 14.89
N ARG A 295 -3.96 -15.50 15.57
CA ARG A 295 -2.83 -14.86 16.25
C ARG A 295 -2.16 -15.80 17.24
N LYS A 296 -2.96 -16.49 18.06
CA LYS A 296 -2.49 -17.46 19.05
C LYS A 296 -1.83 -18.67 18.40
N SER A 297 -2.47 -19.24 17.36
CA SER A 297 -1.95 -20.42 16.64
C SER A 297 -0.63 -20.13 15.91
N LEU A 298 -0.47 -18.90 15.43
CA LEU A 298 0.74 -18.42 14.76
C LEU A 298 1.83 -17.95 15.74
N GLY A 299 1.53 -17.89 17.03
CA GLY A 299 2.46 -17.43 18.06
C GLY A 299 2.91 -15.97 17.88
N LEU A 300 2.00 -15.08 17.42
CA LEU A 300 2.35 -13.69 17.08
C LEU A 300 2.82 -12.87 18.28
N GLY A 301 2.47 -13.29 19.50
CA GLY A 301 2.96 -12.68 20.73
C GLY A 301 4.39 -13.09 21.14
N HIS A 302 5.04 -14.00 20.38
CA HIS A 302 6.44 -14.36 20.69
C HIS A 302 7.33 -13.12 20.62
N ARG A 303 8.08 -12.88 21.69
CA ARG A 303 8.94 -11.72 21.89
C ARG A 303 10.37 -12.05 21.45
N TYR A 304 10.95 -11.22 20.61
CA TYR A 304 12.34 -11.32 20.17
C TYR A 304 13.27 -10.44 20.99
N GLY A 305 12.78 -9.32 21.53
CA GLY A 305 13.54 -8.38 22.34
C GLY A 305 12.68 -7.19 22.76
N CYS A 306 13.28 -6.25 23.47
CA CYS A 306 12.64 -5.04 23.96
C CYS A 306 13.33 -3.80 23.37
N ALA A 307 12.65 -3.08 22.48
CA ALA A 307 13.18 -1.86 21.90
C ALA A 307 13.46 -0.81 23.00
N PRO A 308 14.69 -0.32 23.16
CA PRO A 308 15.05 0.59 24.24
C PRO A 308 14.50 2.00 24.05
N ARG A 309 14.11 2.33 22.83
CA ARG A 309 13.56 3.65 22.45
C ARG A 309 12.67 3.52 21.22
N ASN A 310 11.93 4.58 20.92
CA ASN A 310 11.21 4.69 19.65
C ASN A 310 12.22 4.89 18.51
N LEU A 311 11.98 4.21 17.39
CA LEU A 311 12.68 4.40 16.13
C LEU A 311 11.66 4.77 15.06
N TRP A 312 11.89 5.92 14.43
CA TRP A 312 10.92 6.57 13.55
C TRP A 312 11.28 6.39 12.08
N VAL A 313 10.32 6.08 11.25
CA VAL A 313 10.48 6.04 9.80
C VAL A 313 10.67 7.47 9.26
N SER A 314 9.81 8.41 9.67
CA SER A 314 9.80 9.76 9.10
C SER A 314 9.57 10.89 10.14
N ARG A 315 9.34 10.56 11.41
CA ARG A 315 9.13 11.58 12.48
C ARG A 315 10.43 12.18 13.02
N ARG A 316 11.56 11.71 12.52
CA ARG A 316 12.89 12.26 12.76
C ARG A 316 13.66 12.28 11.44
N PRO A 317 14.51 13.28 11.20
CA PRO A 317 15.29 13.34 9.98
C PRO A 317 16.30 12.19 9.90
N TYR A 318 16.69 11.82 8.72
CA TYR A 318 17.85 10.97 8.48
C TYR A 318 19.06 11.86 8.10
N PRO A 319 20.25 11.66 8.71
CA PRO A 319 20.53 10.71 9.81
C PRO A 319 20.24 11.33 11.19
N HIS A 320 19.45 10.67 12.00
CA HIS A 320 19.22 11.01 13.41
C HIS A 320 19.21 9.72 14.24
N LYS A 321 19.69 9.77 15.49
CA LYS A 321 19.79 8.56 16.35
C LYS A 321 18.45 7.82 16.56
N GLU A 322 17.32 8.50 16.42
CA GLU A 322 15.98 7.94 16.52
C GLU A 322 15.37 7.64 15.14
N SER A 323 16.10 7.81 14.04
CA SER A 323 15.69 7.33 12.73
C SER A 323 15.91 5.82 12.63
N ILE A 324 14.92 5.08 12.17
CA ILE A 324 15.04 3.64 11.94
C ILE A 324 16.09 3.34 10.87
N PHE A 325 16.28 4.24 9.92
CA PHE A 325 17.27 4.07 8.84
C PHE A 325 18.70 4.30 9.34
N THR A 326 18.90 5.22 10.30
CA THR A 326 20.20 5.38 10.96
C THR A 326 20.53 4.15 11.83
N TRP A 327 19.53 3.58 12.48
CA TRP A 327 19.70 2.31 13.21
C TRP A 327 20.06 1.16 12.26
N LEU A 328 19.41 1.07 11.11
CA LEU A 328 19.70 0.05 10.10
C LEU A 328 21.13 0.16 9.55
N ASP A 329 21.54 1.35 9.08
CA ASP A 329 22.83 1.52 8.40
C ASP A 329 24.04 1.55 9.35
N THR A 330 23.85 1.96 10.62
CA THR A 330 24.95 2.06 11.58
C THR A 330 25.06 0.88 12.53
N GLN A 331 24.00 0.10 12.74
CA GLN A 331 23.97 -1.00 13.71
C GLN A 331 23.60 -2.34 13.06
N VAL A 332 22.39 -2.44 12.47
CA VAL A 332 21.88 -3.74 11.99
C VAL A 332 22.73 -4.29 10.85
N LEU A 333 22.83 -3.53 9.76
CA LEU A 333 23.51 -4.01 8.54
C LEU A 333 25.02 -4.31 8.78
N PRO A 334 25.80 -3.43 9.45
CA PRO A 334 27.21 -3.70 9.68
C PRO A 334 27.48 -4.90 10.59
N GLN A 335 26.57 -5.21 11.51
CA GLN A 335 26.75 -6.29 12.49
C GLN A 335 26.15 -7.62 12.04
N SER A 336 25.08 -7.58 11.24
CA SER A 336 24.39 -8.79 10.78
C SER A 336 24.91 -9.33 9.46
N ILE A 337 25.55 -8.49 8.65
CA ILE A 337 26.07 -8.89 7.35
C ILE A 337 27.58 -9.03 7.43
N SER A 338 28.03 -10.27 7.35
CA SER A 338 29.46 -10.55 7.20
C SER A 338 29.81 -10.49 5.72
N PRO A 339 30.90 -9.80 5.34
CA PRO A 339 31.45 -9.95 3.99
C PRO A 339 31.71 -11.44 3.75
N SER A 340 31.40 -11.92 2.54
CA SER A 340 31.49 -13.34 2.20
C SER A 340 32.78 -13.98 2.74
N ALA A 341 32.80 -15.28 2.96
CA ALA A 341 33.81 -16.10 3.69
C ALA A 341 35.32 -15.86 3.35
N HIS A 342 35.65 -14.80 2.65
CA HIS A 342 37.00 -14.46 2.18
C HIS A 342 37.49 -13.07 2.64
N GLY A 343 36.92 -12.48 3.70
CA GLY A 343 37.42 -11.21 4.27
C GLY A 343 37.22 -9.99 3.37
N LYS A 344 36.27 -10.04 2.44
CA LYS A 344 36.00 -8.96 1.50
C LYS A 344 35.22 -7.81 2.12
N LYS A 345 35.50 -6.61 1.66
CA LYS A 345 34.78 -5.38 1.99
C LYS A 345 33.48 -5.31 1.20
N ALA A 346 32.39 -4.85 1.80
CA ALA A 346 31.10 -4.75 1.15
C ALA A 346 30.42 -3.40 1.37
N LEU A 347 29.64 -2.95 0.37
CA LEU A 347 28.63 -1.91 0.52
C LEU A 347 27.24 -2.55 0.48
N VAL A 348 26.46 -2.33 1.52
CA VAL A 348 25.12 -2.89 1.66
C VAL A 348 24.10 -1.79 1.47
N ILE A 349 23.29 -1.87 0.43
CA ILE A 349 22.28 -0.88 0.06
C ILE A 349 20.89 -1.48 0.26
N THR A 350 20.03 -0.77 0.99
CA THR A 350 18.63 -1.17 1.16
C THR A 350 17.71 0.00 0.83
N ASN A 351 16.55 -0.30 0.21
CA ASN A 351 15.53 0.72 0.00
C ASN A 351 14.77 0.99 1.29
N THR A 352 14.46 2.25 1.53
CA THR A 352 13.71 2.68 2.71
C THR A 352 12.25 2.23 2.68
N GLY A 353 11.69 2.00 1.50
CA GLY A 353 10.36 1.42 1.30
C GLY A 353 10.19 -0.01 1.84
N GLY A 354 11.29 -0.70 2.14
CA GLY A 354 11.28 -2.00 2.84
C GLY A 354 10.85 -1.92 4.31
N VAL A 355 10.79 -0.71 4.88
CA VAL A 355 10.33 -0.46 6.26
C VAL A 355 9.02 0.33 6.21
N ARG A 356 7.98 -0.20 6.83
CA ARG A 356 6.62 0.34 6.72
C ARG A 356 6.12 1.08 7.95
N PHE A 357 6.61 0.71 9.14
CA PHE A 357 6.16 1.30 10.42
C PHE A 357 7.31 1.61 11.38
N ASP A 358 7.02 2.56 12.26
CA ASP A 358 7.86 2.90 13.40
C ASP A 358 8.01 1.70 14.34
N ILE A 359 9.16 1.59 15.00
CA ILE A 359 9.36 0.70 16.14
C ILE A 359 9.16 1.52 17.42
N PHE A 360 8.19 1.14 18.23
CA PHE A 360 7.94 1.80 19.50
C PHE A 360 8.79 1.15 20.61
N LYS A 361 9.20 1.95 21.59
CA LYS A 361 9.80 1.46 22.82
C LYS A 361 8.91 0.36 23.43
N GLY A 362 9.52 -0.74 23.85
CA GLY A 362 8.82 -1.89 24.42
C GLY A 362 8.94 -3.17 23.58
N PRO A 363 8.01 -4.12 23.72
CA PRO A 363 8.16 -5.45 23.13
C PRO A 363 8.25 -5.44 21.60
N PHE A 364 9.31 -6.03 21.06
CA PHE A 364 9.42 -6.38 19.65
C PHE A 364 9.00 -7.84 19.47
N THR A 365 7.80 -8.03 18.97
CA THR A 365 7.19 -9.36 18.84
C THR A 365 7.23 -9.87 17.41
N LYS A 366 6.81 -11.12 17.21
CA LYS A 366 6.61 -11.68 15.87
C LYS A 366 5.58 -10.87 15.06
N ASP A 367 4.58 -10.31 15.72
CA ASP A 367 3.64 -9.38 15.08
C ASP A 367 4.34 -8.09 14.63
N THR A 368 5.15 -7.49 15.51
CA THR A 368 5.95 -6.29 15.22
C THR A 368 6.90 -6.52 14.05
N LYS A 369 7.54 -7.69 13.97
CA LYS A 369 8.42 -8.08 12.86
C LYS A 369 7.76 -7.85 11.49
N PHE A 370 6.57 -8.41 11.29
CA PHE A 370 5.85 -8.30 10.03
C PHE A 370 5.20 -6.93 9.81
N LEU A 371 4.88 -6.21 10.88
CA LEU A 371 4.41 -4.85 10.80
C LEU A 371 5.50 -3.90 10.30
N VAL A 372 6.70 -4.00 10.88
CA VAL A 372 7.82 -3.10 10.58
C VAL A 372 8.37 -3.36 9.18
N SER A 373 8.58 -4.63 8.83
CA SER A 373 9.11 -5.02 7.52
C SER A 373 8.41 -6.31 7.03
N PRO A 374 7.31 -6.17 6.28
CA PRO A 374 6.49 -7.32 5.86
C PRO A 374 7.12 -8.15 4.75
N PHE A 375 8.17 -7.66 4.11
CA PHE A 375 8.71 -8.25 2.89
C PHE A 375 9.64 -9.43 3.17
N THR A 376 9.46 -10.49 2.39
CA THR A 376 10.24 -11.72 2.48
C THR A 376 11.37 -11.80 1.46
N SER A 377 11.67 -10.70 0.76
CA SER A 377 12.80 -10.63 -0.16
C SER A 377 14.13 -10.78 0.59
N GLY A 378 15.02 -11.57 0.01
CA GLY A 378 16.35 -11.82 0.56
C GLY A 378 17.34 -10.69 0.27
N ILE A 379 18.59 -10.92 0.69
CA ILE A 379 19.74 -10.11 0.30
C ILE A 379 20.45 -10.80 -0.86
N ARG A 380 20.73 -10.05 -1.91
CA ARG A 380 21.57 -10.47 -3.03
C ARG A 380 22.86 -9.66 -3.07
N TYR A 381 23.84 -10.13 -3.83
CA TYR A 381 25.08 -9.40 -4.01
C TYR A 381 25.73 -9.65 -5.37
N ILE A 382 26.54 -8.67 -5.80
CA ILE A 382 27.42 -8.72 -6.96
C ILE A 382 28.87 -8.64 -6.43
N LYS A 383 29.71 -9.57 -6.86
CA LYS A 383 31.11 -9.69 -6.40
C LYS A 383 32.02 -8.71 -7.11
N ASN A 384 33.03 -8.21 -6.36
CA ASN A 384 34.19 -7.50 -6.92
C ASN A 384 33.80 -6.30 -7.81
N VAL A 385 32.79 -5.54 -7.44
CA VAL A 385 32.44 -4.30 -8.14
C VAL A 385 33.53 -3.26 -7.87
N PRO A 386 34.05 -2.55 -8.89
CA PRO A 386 35.00 -1.47 -8.67
C PRO A 386 34.45 -0.45 -7.68
N TYR A 387 35.23 -0.15 -6.61
CA TYR A 387 34.77 0.76 -5.56
C TYR A 387 34.41 2.14 -6.10
N LYS A 388 35.13 2.61 -7.14
CA LYS A 388 34.84 3.88 -7.83
C LYS A 388 33.41 3.94 -8.39
N ALA A 389 32.85 2.84 -8.85
CA ALA A 389 31.45 2.75 -9.29
C ALA A 389 30.53 2.54 -8.08
N ALA A 390 30.83 1.53 -7.24
CA ALA A 390 30.01 1.16 -6.10
C ALA A 390 29.73 2.34 -5.12
N SER A 391 30.76 3.16 -4.84
CA SER A 391 30.63 4.34 -3.94
C SER A 391 29.72 5.45 -4.47
N ARG A 392 29.46 5.46 -5.78
CA ARG A 392 28.57 6.45 -6.42
C ARG A 392 27.13 5.95 -6.57
N LEU A 393 26.91 4.66 -6.35
CA LEU A 393 25.62 4.01 -6.62
C LEU A 393 24.51 4.57 -5.71
N LEU A 394 24.78 4.72 -4.40
CA LEU A 394 23.80 5.30 -3.47
C LEU A 394 23.34 6.71 -3.90
N ARG A 395 24.31 7.55 -4.29
CA ARG A 395 24.01 8.90 -4.76
C ARG A 395 23.12 8.88 -6.00
N LEU A 396 23.38 7.94 -6.91
CA LEU A 396 22.58 7.79 -8.13
C LEU A 396 21.15 7.32 -7.81
N LEU A 397 21.00 6.35 -6.90
CA LEU A 397 19.69 5.83 -6.46
C LEU A 397 18.85 6.89 -5.71
N ASN A 398 19.50 7.82 -5.01
CA ASN A 398 18.84 8.88 -4.25
C ASN A 398 18.69 10.20 -5.04
N ASN A 399 19.39 10.37 -6.15
CA ASN A 399 19.28 11.54 -7.04
C ASN A 399 18.34 11.25 -8.21
N GLU A 400 17.35 12.07 -8.34
CA GLU A 400 16.20 11.85 -9.21
C GLU A 400 16.50 11.89 -10.73
N GLY A 401 17.51 12.63 -11.19
CA GLY A 401 17.71 12.93 -12.60
C GLY A 401 17.81 11.72 -13.56
N PRO A 402 18.89 10.91 -13.53
CA PRO A 402 19.12 9.84 -14.51
C PRO A 402 18.20 8.63 -14.32
N ILE A 403 17.91 8.28 -13.05
CA ILE A 403 17.03 7.15 -12.73
C ILE A 403 15.59 7.50 -13.08
N LEU A 404 15.13 8.72 -12.84
CA LEU A 404 13.81 9.18 -13.25
C LEU A 404 13.63 9.15 -14.77
N GLU A 405 14.65 9.51 -15.54
CA GLU A 405 14.56 9.45 -17.00
C GLU A 405 14.44 8.01 -17.49
N ALA A 406 15.17 7.08 -16.87
CA ALA A 406 15.05 5.66 -17.15
C ALA A 406 13.66 5.11 -16.70
N MET A 407 13.15 5.59 -15.56
CA MET A 407 11.81 5.26 -15.04
C MET A 407 10.69 5.74 -15.97
N ARG A 408 10.78 6.95 -16.51
CA ARG A 408 9.81 7.47 -17.50
C ARG A 408 9.70 6.60 -18.75
N LYS A 409 10.78 5.90 -19.10
CA LYS A 409 10.80 4.97 -20.24
C LYS A 409 10.28 3.57 -19.90
N GLY A 410 10.13 3.22 -18.63
CA GLY A 410 9.83 1.84 -18.20
C GLY A 410 8.71 1.65 -17.18
N ASN A 411 7.97 2.69 -16.79
CA ASN A 411 6.84 2.64 -15.84
C ASN A 411 7.12 1.93 -14.48
N THR A 412 8.37 1.91 -14.01
CA THR A 412 8.76 1.29 -12.74
C THR A 412 9.41 2.30 -11.81
N TYR A 413 9.00 2.32 -10.54
CA TYR A 413 9.44 3.32 -9.57
C TYR A 413 10.23 2.70 -8.43
N LEU A 414 11.42 3.24 -8.15
CA LEU A 414 12.09 3.07 -6.88
C LEU A 414 11.41 4.04 -5.90
N GLN A 415 10.57 3.53 -5.02
CA GLN A 415 9.79 4.38 -4.13
C GLN A 415 10.38 4.40 -2.72
N PRO A 416 10.52 5.59 -2.11
CA PRO A 416 10.62 5.71 -0.66
C PRO A 416 9.33 5.18 -0.01
N PRO A 417 9.28 5.05 1.34
CA PRO A 417 8.04 4.66 2.00
C PRO A 417 6.86 5.46 1.46
N GLU A 418 5.78 4.80 1.07
CA GLU A 418 4.65 5.39 0.32
C GLU A 418 4.13 6.70 0.91
N HIS A 419 4.13 6.81 2.25
CA HIS A 419 3.69 8.01 2.95
C HIS A 419 4.62 9.22 2.80
N VAL A 420 5.85 9.01 2.36
CA VAL A 420 6.83 10.07 2.08
C VAL A 420 6.82 10.43 0.60
N ALA A 421 6.72 9.43 -0.27
CA ALA A 421 6.72 9.60 -1.72
C ALA A 421 5.60 10.53 -2.20
N ALA A 422 4.42 10.40 -1.63
CA ALA A 422 3.26 11.16 -2.04
C ALA A 422 3.37 12.68 -1.78
N ASN A 423 4.22 13.08 -0.83
CA ASN A 423 4.40 14.48 -0.45
C ASN A 423 5.69 15.10 -1.02
N TYR A 424 6.60 14.27 -1.56
CA TYR A 424 7.96 14.71 -1.92
C TYR A 424 8.13 15.14 -3.38
N ARG A 425 7.18 14.84 -4.29
CA ARG A 425 7.36 15.04 -5.73
C ARG A 425 6.25 15.87 -6.38
N PRO A 426 6.11 17.16 -6.02
CA PRO A 426 5.20 18.04 -6.75
C PRO A 426 5.56 18.14 -8.24
N ASP A 427 6.85 18.03 -8.60
CA ASP A 427 7.35 18.33 -9.95
C ASP A 427 7.13 17.19 -10.96
N ILE A 428 7.03 15.93 -10.55
CA ILE A 428 6.78 14.81 -11.45
C ILE A 428 5.33 14.83 -11.93
N TYR A 429 4.42 15.25 -11.08
CA TYR A 429 3.00 15.38 -11.40
C TYR A 429 2.65 16.75 -12.01
N ALA A 430 3.46 17.77 -11.77
CA ALA A 430 3.27 19.11 -12.33
C ALA A 430 3.66 19.24 -13.81
N SER A 431 4.45 18.30 -14.36
CA SER A 431 4.86 18.35 -15.77
C SER A 431 3.80 17.89 -16.77
N HIS A 432 2.65 17.42 -16.30
CA HIS A 432 1.48 17.21 -17.13
C HIS A 432 0.42 18.26 -16.72
N GLU A 433 0.53 19.44 -17.31
CA GLU A 433 -0.53 20.43 -17.28
C GLU A 433 -1.84 19.83 -17.83
N VAL A 434 -2.61 19.23 -16.96
CA VAL A 434 -4.05 19.12 -17.18
C VAL A 434 -4.62 20.47 -16.81
N HIS A 435 -4.91 21.26 -17.81
CA HIS A 435 -5.50 22.60 -17.68
C HIS A 435 -6.72 22.54 -16.74
N GLY A 436 -6.63 23.21 -15.60
CA GLY A 436 -7.80 23.56 -14.81
C GLY A 436 -7.85 23.10 -13.35
N TYR A 437 -6.82 22.47 -12.78
CA TYR A 437 -6.83 22.11 -11.37
C TYR A 437 -5.77 22.89 -10.60
N ALA A 438 -6.22 23.76 -9.70
CA ALA A 438 -5.35 24.45 -8.76
C ALA A 438 -4.68 23.41 -7.84
N THR A 439 -3.38 23.24 -8.00
CA THR A 439 -2.56 22.57 -7.01
C THR A 439 -2.57 23.43 -5.75
N HIS A 440 -3.11 22.90 -4.64
CA HIS A 440 -2.86 23.49 -3.35
C HIS A 440 -1.36 23.41 -3.09
N ASP A 441 -0.76 24.59 -3.01
CA ASP A 441 0.64 24.87 -2.72
C ASP A 441 1.01 24.25 -1.36
N GLN A 442 1.53 23.01 -1.37
CA GLN A 442 2.12 22.41 -0.19
C GLN A 442 3.57 22.91 -0.10
N THR A 443 3.73 24.15 0.30
CA THR A 443 5.05 24.68 0.66
C THR A 443 5.64 23.83 1.80
N PRO A 444 6.90 23.35 1.67
CA PRO A 444 7.59 22.70 2.77
C PRO A 444 7.60 23.64 3.98
N LEU A 445 7.23 23.11 5.15
CA LEU A 445 7.39 23.82 6.41
C LEU A 445 8.90 23.92 6.68
N SER A 446 9.54 25.03 6.27
CA SER A 446 10.95 25.25 6.54
C SER A 446 11.13 25.60 8.02
N THR A 447 11.74 24.68 8.75
CA THR A 447 12.38 25.02 10.03
C THR A 447 13.88 24.90 9.81
N GLY A 448 14.63 25.91 10.18
CA GLY A 448 16.08 25.91 10.06
C GLY A 448 16.71 24.67 10.66
N ASP A 449 17.72 24.15 9.98
CA ASP A 449 18.53 22.96 10.22
C ASP A 449 17.96 21.60 9.78
N ASN A 450 18.51 21.12 8.65
CA ASN A 450 18.65 19.73 8.23
C ASN A 450 17.40 18.89 7.93
N GLY A 451 16.44 19.41 7.19
CA GLY A 451 15.40 18.53 6.58
C GLY A 451 14.15 19.30 6.19
N SER A 452 13.64 19.07 4.98
CA SER A 452 12.34 19.56 4.58
C SER A 452 11.25 18.81 5.36
N LEU A 453 10.37 19.55 6.04
CA LEU A 453 9.21 18.99 6.74
C LEU A 453 8.00 18.99 5.80
N PHE A 454 7.25 17.92 5.82
CA PHE A 454 5.99 17.77 5.08
C PHE A 454 4.83 17.57 6.04
N PRO A 455 3.61 17.96 5.66
CA PRO A 455 2.43 17.53 6.38
C PRO A 455 2.44 16.01 6.47
N GLY A 456 2.23 15.52 7.69
CA GLY A 456 2.18 14.08 7.92
C GLY A 456 0.93 13.47 7.31
N TYR A 457 0.86 12.21 7.50
CA TYR A 457 -0.09 11.29 6.91
C TYR A 457 -1.53 11.45 7.39
N THR A 458 -1.72 11.93 8.62
CA THR A 458 -3.05 12.29 9.08
C THR A 458 -3.56 13.42 8.22
N THR A 459 -4.70 13.20 7.66
CA THR A 459 -5.43 14.13 6.83
C THR A 459 -5.26 15.54 7.35
N HIS A 460 -4.93 16.45 6.46
CA HIS A 460 -5.15 17.85 6.73
C HIS A 460 -6.67 17.98 6.75
N ASP A 461 -7.21 18.05 7.96
CA ASP A 461 -8.64 18.10 8.14
C ASP A 461 -9.22 19.26 7.35
N ASP A 462 -9.91 18.94 6.31
CA ASP A 462 -10.94 19.80 5.79
C ASP A 462 -12.05 19.81 6.83
N ALA A 463 -11.84 20.62 7.87
CA ALA A 463 -12.80 20.74 8.94
C ALA A 463 -14.19 21.06 8.37
N GLY A 464 -15.16 20.21 8.66
CA GLY A 464 -16.52 20.47 8.26
C GLY A 464 -17.31 19.23 7.85
N SER A 465 -18.43 19.45 7.18
CA SER A 465 -19.34 18.39 6.72
C SER A 465 -18.79 17.52 5.60
N ASP A 466 -17.66 17.88 5.01
CA ASP A 466 -17.02 17.25 3.84
C ASP A 466 -15.54 16.95 4.10
N GLY A 467 -15.22 16.27 5.19
CA GLY A 467 -13.85 15.97 5.58
C GLY A 467 -13.77 14.86 6.63
N ASP A 468 -12.77 14.96 7.49
CA ASP A 468 -12.57 14.01 8.58
C ASP A 468 -13.69 14.12 9.63
N ASP A 469 -14.02 13.00 10.28
CA ASP A 469 -15.01 12.98 11.35
C ASP A 469 -14.43 13.47 12.67
N THR A 470 -13.10 13.48 12.81
CA THR A 470 -12.35 13.93 13.97
C THR A 470 -11.23 14.86 13.53
N LEU A 471 -11.03 15.99 14.23
CA LEU A 471 -9.89 16.87 13.99
C LEU A 471 -8.60 16.24 14.52
N HIS A 472 -7.64 16.05 13.62
CA HIS A 472 -6.31 15.53 13.96
C HIS A 472 -5.27 16.64 13.92
N SER A 473 -4.35 16.62 14.86
CA SER A 473 -3.17 17.46 14.77
C SER A 473 -2.28 16.96 13.63
N VAL A 474 -1.86 17.86 12.76
CA VAL A 474 -0.92 17.54 11.69
C VAL A 474 0.39 17.04 12.29
N ILE A 475 0.82 15.85 11.89
CA ILE A 475 2.13 15.29 12.26
C ILE A 475 3.10 15.61 11.12
N PRO A 476 4.12 16.47 11.33
CA PRO A 476 5.11 16.72 10.30
C PRO A 476 6.01 15.51 10.11
N PHE A 477 6.29 15.17 8.84
CA PHE A 477 7.23 14.14 8.45
C PHE A 477 8.46 14.75 7.79
N TYR A 478 9.62 14.16 8.06
CA TYR A 478 10.87 14.48 7.40
C TYR A 478 11.01 13.66 6.12
N ALA A 479 11.67 14.23 5.11
CA ALA A 479 12.06 13.50 3.92
C ALA A 479 12.99 12.33 4.27
N VAL A 480 12.81 11.24 3.57
CA VAL A 480 13.61 10.02 3.71
C VAL A 480 14.23 9.70 2.35
N PRO A 481 15.53 9.37 2.26
CA PRO A 481 16.14 8.99 0.99
C PRO A 481 15.50 7.71 0.44
N ASN A 482 15.61 7.47 -0.87
CA ASN A 482 15.11 6.23 -1.47
C ASN A 482 15.84 4.99 -0.93
N CYS A 483 17.14 5.13 -0.71
CA CYS A 483 18.02 4.07 -0.23
C CYS A 483 18.95 4.58 0.87
N VAL A 484 19.35 3.68 1.76
CA VAL A 484 20.42 3.87 2.74
C VAL A 484 21.52 2.83 2.54
N GLN A 485 22.74 3.13 2.99
CA GLN A 485 23.91 2.29 2.76
C GLN A 485 24.75 2.14 4.01
N ALA A 486 25.18 0.91 4.27
CA ALA A 486 26.21 0.60 5.25
C ALA A 486 27.50 0.14 4.56
N ALA A 487 28.66 0.48 5.13
CA ALA A 487 29.93 -0.12 4.78
C ALA A 487 30.24 -1.26 5.76
N VAL A 488 30.74 -2.37 5.24
CA VAL A 488 31.08 -3.56 6.03
C VAL A 488 32.52 -3.96 5.74
N GLY A 489 33.32 -4.07 6.80
CA GLY A 489 34.72 -4.46 6.73
C GLY A 489 35.70 -3.35 6.36
N PHE A 490 35.26 -2.09 6.30
CA PHE A 490 36.12 -0.92 6.10
C PHE A 490 35.42 0.37 6.51
N ASP A 491 36.19 1.45 6.68
CA ASP A 491 35.68 2.78 6.98
C ASP A 491 35.69 3.64 5.72
N THR A 492 34.53 4.16 5.34
CA THR A 492 34.38 5.05 4.19
C THR A 492 34.96 6.45 4.40
N GLY A 493 35.20 6.85 5.65
CA GLY A 493 35.83 8.14 6.02
C GLY A 493 37.35 8.13 5.93
N ASN A 494 37.98 6.96 5.77
CA ASN A 494 39.43 6.82 5.70
C ASN A 494 39.91 6.54 4.27
N GLU A 495 40.38 7.59 3.59
CA GLU A 495 40.87 7.48 2.21
C GLU A 495 42.03 6.49 2.03
N THR A 496 42.84 6.24 3.08
CA THR A 496 43.97 5.31 3.02
C THR A 496 43.56 3.84 3.08
N GLU A 497 42.34 3.54 3.49
CA GLU A 497 41.75 2.18 3.55
C GLU A 497 40.76 1.88 2.43
N THR A 498 40.63 2.80 1.47
CA THR A 498 39.73 2.64 0.34
C THR A 498 40.06 1.39 -0.48
N PRO A 499 39.13 0.44 -0.63
CA PRO A 499 39.38 -0.77 -1.41
C PRO A 499 39.34 -0.53 -2.91
N ASP A 500 40.06 -1.33 -3.70
CA ASP A 500 39.93 -1.29 -5.17
C ASP A 500 38.56 -1.83 -5.62
N VAL A 501 38.08 -2.87 -4.95
CA VAL A 501 36.81 -3.54 -5.23
C VAL A 501 36.05 -3.84 -3.94
N VAL A 502 34.73 -3.89 -4.04
CA VAL A 502 33.80 -4.29 -2.96
C VAL A 502 32.73 -5.23 -3.49
N ASP A 503 32.16 -6.01 -2.62
CA ASP A 503 30.90 -6.67 -2.93
C ASP A 503 29.76 -5.64 -2.75
N VAL A 504 28.88 -5.50 -3.75
CA VAL A 504 27.66 -4.66 -3.65
C VAL A 504 26.52 -5.57 -3.24
N MET A 505 26.04 -5.39 -2.04
CA MET A 505 24.94 -6.16 -1.46
C MET A 505 23.68 -5.31 -1.39
N TYR A 506 22.52 -5.92 -1.60
CA TYR A 506 21.25 -5.19 -1.64
C TYR A 506 20.06 -6.12 -1.37
N ASN A 507 18.95 -5.55 -0.90
CA ASN A 507 17.72 -6.31 -0.83
C ASN A 507 17.19 -6.59 -2.26
N GLU A 508 16.77 -7.82 -2.49
CA GLU A 508 16.41 -8.36 -3.82
C GLU A 508 15.44 -7.46 -4.60
N PHE A 509 14.52 -6.80 -3.91
CA PHE A 509 13.53 -5.91 -4.48
C PHE A 509 14.15 -4.79 -5.36
N ILE A 510 15.34 -4.30 -5.01
CA ILE A 510 15.99 -3.21 -5.77
C ILE A 510 17.02 -3.69 -6.81
N GLN A 511 17.11 -4.99 -7.07
CA GLN A 511 18.10 -5.53 -8.00
C GLN A 511 18.10 -4.84 -9.36
N LYS A 512 16.94 -4.63 -9.96
CA LYS A 512 16.79 -3.95 -11.25
C LYS A 512 17.44 -2.56 -11.24
N TRP A 513 17.28 -1.83 -10.15
CA TRP A 513 17.83 -0.48 -9.97
C TRP A 513 19.34 -0.49 -9.73
N ILE A 514 19.84 -1.50 -9.02
CA ILE A 514 21.27 -1.70 -8.81
C ILE A 514 21.97 -1.98 -10.14
N LEU A 515 21.44 -2.91 -10.94
CA LEU A 515 22.00 -3.24 -12.27
C LEU A 515 21.97 -2.02 -13.21
N LEU A 516 20.84 -1.33 -13.30
CA LEU A 516 20.70 -0.12 -14.10
C LEU A 516 21.66 1.00 -13.65
N GLY A 517 21.80 1.18 -12.33
CA GLY A 517 22.71 2.18 -11.76
C GLY A 517 24.17 1.86 -12.07
N LEU A 518 24.58 0.59 -12.01
CA LEU A 518 25.92 0.15 -12.37
C LEU A 518 26.18 0.33 -13.87
N GLU A 519 25.23 -0.02 -14.73
CA GLU A 519 25.31 0.22 -16.19
C GLU A 519 25.51 1.72 -16.48
N PHE A 520 24.75 2.59 -15.82
CA PHE A 520 24.91 4.05 -15.96
C PHE A 520 26.30 4.54 -15.51
N LEU A 521 26.92 3.85 -14.56
CA LEU A 521 28.27 4.15 -14.06
C LEU A 521 29.38 3.53 -14.92
N GLY A 522 29.03 2.83 -16.02
CA GLY A 522 29.96 2.24 -16.98
C GLY A 522 30.36 0.81 -16.67
N GLU A 523 29.66 0.15 -15.74
CA GLU A 523 29.87 -1.24 -15.36
C GLU A 523 28.77 -2.12 -15.96
N SER A 524 29.14 -3.28 -16.49
CA SER A 524 28.19 -4.20 -17.15
C SER A 524 27.98 -5.44 -16.28
N TYR A 525 26.82 -5.50 -15.61
CA TYR A 525 26.36 -6.64 -14.83
C TYR A 525 24.94 -7.01 -15.23
N SER A 526 24.63 -8.30 -15.13
CA SER A 526 23.32 -8.88 -15.42
C SER A 526 22.76 -9.63 -14.19
N SER A 527 21.56 -10.17 -14.31
CA SER A 527 20.99 -11.05 -13.27
C SER A 527 21.86 -12.28 -13.00
N ASP A 528 22.62 -12.75 -14.00
CA ASP A 528 23.51 -13.93 -13.87
C ASP A 528 24.72 -13.66 -12.97
N ASP A 529 25.11 -12.40 -12.82
CA ASP A 529 26.21 -11.98 -11.95
C ASP A 529 25.79 -11.81 -10.48
N THR A 530 24.50 -11.97 -10.20
CA THR A 530 23.92 -11.78 -8.87
C THR A 530 23.81 -13.10 -8.11
N HIS A 531 24.11 -13.07 -6.82
CA HIS A 531 24.10 -14.26 -5.95
C HIS A 531 23.23 -14.01 -4.72
N SER A 532 22.59 -15.06 -4.19
CA SER A 532 21.91 -14.98 -2.88
C SER A 532 22.96 -14.93 -1.76
N TYR A 533 22.75 -14.03 -0.79
CA TYR A 533 23.64 -13.93 0.38
C TYR A 533 23.39 -15.05 1.39
N ALA A 534 22.11 -15.33 1.68
CA ALA A 534 21.73 -16.39 2.60
C ALA A 534 20.40 -17.00 2.11
N GLU A 535 20.46 -18.24 1.63
CA GLU A 535 19.25 -18.92 1.14
C GLU A 535 18.18 -19.02 2.22
N GLY A 536 16.96 -18.65 1.89
CA GLY A 536 15.79 -18.73 2.77
C GLY A 536 15.74 -17.69 3.90
N LYS A 537 16.70 -16.74 3.98
CA LYS A 537 16.71 -15.67 4.97
C LYS A 537 16.31 -14.35 4.34
N SER A 538 15.23 -13.77 4.81
CA SER A 538 14.74 -12.46 4.36
C SER A 538 15.46 -11.31 5.07
N PHE A 539 15.35 -10.10 4.49
CA PHE A 539 15.79 -8.86 5.16
C PHE A 539 15.11 -8.68 6.53
N THR A 540 13.84 -9.05 6.63
CA THR A 540 13.07 -9.03 7.89
C THR A 540 13.62 -10.01 8.93
N ASP A 541 14.15 -11.16 8.50
CA ASP A 541 14.81 -12.12 9.40
C ASP A 541 16.13 -11.55 9.93
N ILE A 542 16.90 -10.85 9.09
CA ILE A 542 18.15 -10.18 9.51
C ILE A 542 17.88 -9.15 10.62
N ILE A 543 16.85 -8.32 10.46
CA ILE A 543 16.43 -7.37 11.49
C ILE A 543 16.04 -8.12 12.79
N THR A 544 15.28 -9.20 12.66
CA THR A 544 14.78 -9.96 13.81
C THR A 544 15.89 -10.65 14.58
N ASP A 545 16.85 -11.25 13.88
CA ASP A 545 18.01 -11.90 14.50
C ASP A 545 18.87 -10.89 15.24
N TRP A 546 19.14 -9.72 14.61
CA TRP A 546 19.85 -8.63 15.28
C TRP A 546 19.12 -8.18 16.56
N VAL A 547 17.82 -8.00 16.51
CA VAL A 547 17.00 -7.65 17.69
C VAL A 547 17.15 -8.72 18.79
N SER A 548 17.08 -10.00 18.43
CA SER A 548 17.20 -11.11 19.40
C SER A 548 18.58 -11.19 20.06
N GLU A 549 19.62 -10.73 19.38
CA GLU A 549 20.99 -10.74 19.88
C GLU A 549 21.35 -9.51 20.72
N HIS A 550 20.69 -8.35 20.46
CA HIS A 550 21.11 -7.06 21.01
C HIS A 550 20.09 -6.39 21.93
N TRP A 551 18.82 -6.78 21.87
CA TRP A 551 17.78 -6.23 22.74
C TRP A 551 17.35 -7.26 23.78
N ASP A 552 17.51 -6.93 25.05
CA ASP A 552 17.13 -7.80 26.15
C ASP A 552 15.63 -8.16 26.08
N VAL A 553 15.34 -9.45 26.17
CA VAL A 553 13.95 -9.97 26.12
C VAL A 553 13.19 -9.65 27.41
N GLU A 554 13.88 -9.55 28.54
CA GLU A 554 13.31 -9.32 29.88
C GLU A 554 13.62 -7.91 30.42
N GLY A 555 14.13 -7.01 29.58
CA GLY A 555 14.50 -5.66 29.97
C GLY A 555 13.36 -4.85 30.59
N GLU A 556 13.70 -3.86 31.41
CA GLU A 556 12.74 -2.94 32.05
C GLU A 556 11.85 -2.21 31.03
N GLU A 557 12.33 -2.03 29.80
CA GLU A 557 11.59 -1.42 28.71
C GLU A 557 10.38 -2.23 28.26
N CYS A 558 10.30 -3.51 28.63
CA CYS A 558 9.19 -4.41 28.33
C CYS A 558 8.17 -4.56 29.46
N SER A 559 8.41 -3.95 30.58
CA SER A 559 7.55 -4.04 31.78
C SER A 559 6.36 -3.07 31.74
#